data_0b492d06e27d7e4b44cf5791184235cd
#
_entry.id   0b492d06e27d7e4b44cf5791184235cd
#
_cell.length_a   1.000
_cell.length_b   1.000
_cell.length_c   1.000
_cell.angle_alpha   90.00
_cell.angle_beta   90.00
_cell.angle_gamma   90.00
#
_symmetry.space_group_name_H-M   'P 1'
#
loop_
_entity.id
_entity.type
_entity.pdbx_description
1 polymer ?
#
loop_
_entity_poly.entity_id
_entity_poly.type
_entity_poly.pdbx_seq_one_letter_code
_entity_poly.pdbx_strand_id
1 'polypeptide(L)'
;AIQAAYKAGVRMFVFDCREELEKLARHAPGSRVYCRLLVDNYGAEWPLSRKFGTTLESARELMLAARDLGLDPYGLSFHVGSQQLSSDAYEAAIGRVASLFTDLSAAGLELRMINLGGGFPIRYREDVPEIDHFAHAICHAMTEHFGNALPEMLVEPGRFIVGEAGVVHTEVVLVSARGRTDGLR
;
A
#
# COMPACT_ATOMS: atom_id res chain seq x y z
N ALA A 1 -4.03 9.25 18.59
CA ALA A 1 -3.39 9.58 17.30
C ALA A 1 -4.41 10.08 16.27
N ILE A 2 -5.48 9.31 15.89
CA ILE A 2 -6.46 9.67 14.83
C ILE A 2 -7.11 11.03 15.10
N GLN A 3 -7.69 11.25 16.28
CA GLN A 3 -8.33 12.51 16.62
C GLN A 3 -7.39 13.72 16.57
N ALA A 4 -6.12 13.55 16.95
CA ALA A 4 -5.12 14.62 16.88
C ALA A 4 -4.81 14.97 15.42
N ALA A 5 -4.62 13.96 14.56
CA ALA A 5 -4.43 14.16 13.13
C ALA A 5 -5.63 14.85 12.48
N TYR A 6 -6.84 14.41 12.80
CA TYR A 6 -8.07 15.02 12.30
C TYR A 6 -8.22 16.49 12.72
N LYS A 7 -7.93 16.81 14.00
CA LYS A 7 -7.92 18.20 14.50
C LYS A 7 -6.84 19.06 13.80
N ALA A 8 -5.71 18.46 13.42
CA ALA A 8 -4.65 19.12 12.66
C ALA A 8 -4.95 19.26 11.15
N GLY A 9 -6.11 18.86 10.70
CA GLY A 9 -6.53 19.03 9.30
C GLY A 9 -6.33 17.80 8.40
N VAL A 10 -5.83 16.67 8.91
CA VAL A 10 -5.75 15.43 8.12
C VAL A 10 -7.16 14.92 7.82
N ARG A 11 -7.42 14.57 6.55
CA ARG A 11 -8.73 14.13 6.06
C ARG A 11 -8.69 12.85 5.25
N MET A 12 -7.53 12.21 5.16
CA MET A 12 -7.36 10.93 4.44
C MET A 12 -6.59 9.96 5.32
N PHE A 13 -7.12 8.75 5.51
CA PHE A 13 -6.57 7.73 6.40
C PHE A 13 -6.57 6.36 5.72
N VAL A 14 -5.54 5.57 6.05
CA VAL A 14 -5.45 4.16 5.64
C VAL A 14 -5.96 3.25 6.75
N PHE A 15 -6.54 2.12 6.35
CA PHE A 15 -6.94 1.05 7.26
C PHE A 15 -6.84 -0.31 6.56
N ASP A 16 -6.88 -1.40 7.33
CA ASP A 16 -6.86 -2.78 6.83
C ASP A 16 -7.66 -3.76 7.69
N CYS A 17 -8.36 -3.27 8.71
CA CYS A 17 -9.20 -4.07 9.58
C CYS A 17 -10.42 -3.29 10.11
N ARG A 18 -11.40 -4.03 10.60
CA ARG A 18 -12.66 -3.48 11.09
C ARG A 18 -12.48 -2.57 12.30
N GLU A 19 -11.63 -2.95 13.21
CA GLU A 19 -11.38 -2.21 14.46
C GLU A 19 -10.76 -0.83 14.17
N GLU A 20 -9.86 -0.73 13.20
CA GLU A 20 -9.30 0.56 12.79
C GLU A 20 -10.35 1.42 12.08
N LEU A 21 -11.17 0.82 11.21
CA LEU A 21 -12.25 1.50 10.51
C LEU A 21 -13.25 2.12 11.51
N GLU A 22 -13.64 1.41 12.54
CA GLU A 22 -14.55 1.91 13.59
C GLU A 22 -13.92 3.05 14.41
N LYS A 23 -12.61 2.99 14.67
CA LYS A 23 -11.89 4.11 15.29
C LYS A 23 -11.87 5.33 14.40
N LEU A 24 -11.68 5.16 13.09
CA LEU A 24 -11.72 6.25 12.11
C LEU A 24 -13.10 6.90 12.07
N ALA A 25 -14.16 6.12 11.99
CA ALA A 25 -15.54 6.64 12.00
C ALA A 25 -15.84 7.46 13.26
N ARG A 26 -15.35 7.01 14.42
CA ARG A 26 -15.56 7.69 15.71
C ARG A 26 -14.72 8.96 15.87
N HIS A 27 -13.47 8.97 15.41
CA HIS A 27 -12.51 10.02 15.73
C HIS A 27 -12.14 10.93 14.56
N ALA A 28 -12.55 10.58 13.35
CA ALA A 28 -12.35 11.32 12.11
C ALA A 28 -13.56 11.21 11.18
N PRO A 29 -14.77 11.57 11.64
CA PRO A 29 -16.01 11.37 10.87
C PRO A 29 -15.95 12.09 9.52
N GLY A 30 -16.52 11.46 8.48
CA GLY A 30 -16.57 11.99 7.11
C GLY A 30 -15.23 12.04 6.39
N SER A 31 -14.16 11.49 6.98
CA SER A 31 -12.85 11.45 6.33
C SER A 31 -12.84 10.49 5.16
N ARG A 32 -11.98 10.80 4.17
CA ARG A 32 -11.61 9.88 3.11
C ARG A 32 -10.83 8.70 3.71
N VAL A 33 -11.18 7.50 3.27
CA VAL A 33 -10.47 6.30 3.72
C VAL A 33 -10.09 5.42 2.53
N TYR A 34 -8.94 4.78 2.64
CA TYR A 34 -8.50 3.81 1.65
C TYR A 34 -8.01 2.54 2.33
N CYS A 35 -8.36 1.40 1.75
CA CYS A 35 -8.04 0.10 2.32
C CYS A 35 -6.73 -0.42 1.76
N ARG A 36 -5.85 -0.93 2.65
CA ARG A 36 -4.60 -1.57 2.25
C ARG A 36 -4.81 -3.04 1.96
N LEU A 37 -4.40 -3.45 0.76
CA LEU A 37 -4.49 -4.83 0.29
C LEU A 37 -3.20 -5.61 0.57
N LEU A 38 -3.36 -6.89 0.84
CA LEU A 38 -2.29 -7.88 0.76
C LEU A 38 -1.98 -8.16 -0.70
N VAL A 39 -0.72 -7.99 -1.08
CA VAL A 39 -0.19 -8.36 -2.39
C VAL A 39 1.03 -9.26 -2.23
N ASP A 40 1.35 -9.99 -3.28
CA ASP A 40 2.57 -10.78 -3.31
C ASP A 40 3.79 -9.88 -3.28
N ASN A 41 4.80 -10.27 -2.53
CA ASN A 41 6.07 -9.53 -2.43
C ASN A 41 7.22 -10.30 -3.10
N TYR A 42 6.91 -11.14 -4.09
CA TYR A 42 7.93 -11.85 -4.87
C TYR A 42 8.89 -10.85 -5.53
N GLY A 43 10.20 -11.11 -5.42
CA GLY A 43 11.23 -10.22 -5.95
C GLY A 43 11.66 -9.08 -5.01
N ALA A 44 11.00 -8.88 -3.87
CA ALA A 44 11.41 -7.90 -2.87
C ALA A 44 12.45 -8.48 -1.89
N GLU A 45 13.50 -7.72 -1.58
CA GLU A 45 14.46 -8.12 -0.54
C GLU A 45 13.83 -8.12 0.86
N TRP A 46 12.88 -7.21 1.11
CA TRP A 46 12.12 -7.12 2.38
C TRP A 46 10.62 -7.18 2.15
N PRO A 47 10.01 -8.38 2.25
CA PRO A 47 8.56 -8.54 2.14
C PRO A 47 7.86 -7.96 3.37
N LEU A 48 6.80 -7.17 3.13
CA LEU A 48 6.00 -6.50 4.16
C LEU A 48 4.59 -7.08 4.32
N SER A 49 4.20 -8.04 3.48
CA SER A 49 2.85 -8.62 3.43
C SER A 49 2.44 -9.44 4.66
N ARG A 50 3.37 -9.71 5.59
CA ARG A 50 3.06 -10.48 6.81
C ARG A 50 2.54 -9.64 7.97
N LYS A 51 2.54 -8.31 7.85
CA LYS A 51 2.20 -7.40 8.96
C LYS A 51 0.97 -6.56 8.71
N PHE A 52 0.72 -6.16 7.47
CA PHE A 52 -0.29 -5.17 7.11
C PHE A 52 -1.01 -5.58 5.84
N GLY A 53 -2.26 -5.12 5.74
CA GLY A 53 -3.12 -5.34 4.60
C GLY A 53 -4.11 -6.48 4.81
N THR A 54 -5.15 -6.49 4.00
CA THR A 54 -6.23 -7.48 4.04
C THR A 54 -6.47 -8.12 2.69
N THR A 55 -7.24 -9.21 2.63
CA THR A 55 -7.60 -9.89 1.37
C THR A 55 -8.56 -9.04 0.54
N LEU A 56 -8.73 -9.37 -0.75
CA LEU A 56 -9.69 -8.68 -1.62
C LEU A 56 -11.12 -8.78 -1.10
N GLU A 57 -11.51 -9.97 -0.63
CA GLU A 57 -12.85 -10.22 -0.09
C GLU A 57 -13.12 -9.37 1.14
N SER A 58 -12.20 -9.39 2.10
CA SER A 58 -12.30 -8.57 3.31
C SER A 58 -12.25 -7.07 2.99
N ALA A 59 -11.43 -6.65 2.05
CA ALA A 59 -11.36 -5.24 1.63
C ALA A 59 -12.68 -4.77 1.02
N ARG A 60 -13.33 -5.61 0.20
CA ARG A 60 -14.66 -5.31 -0.33
C ARG A 60 -15.68 -5.07 0.79
N GLU A 61 -15.75 -5.96 1.76
CA GLU A 61 -16.65 -5.84 2.91
C GLU A 61 -16.34 -4.59 3.73
N LEU A 62 -15.06 -4.32 3.99
CA LEU A 62 -14.61 -3.17 4.76
C LEU A 62 -14.91 -1.84 4.06
N MET A 63 -14.77 -1.76 2.73
CA MET A 63 -15.08 -0.54 1.96
C MET A 63 -16.58 -0.25 1.95
N LEU A 64 -17.43 -1.26 1.83
CA LEU A 64 -18.88 -1.09 1.97
C LEU A 64 -19.26 -0.66 3.40
N ALA A 65 -18.65 -1.26 4.41
CA ALA A 65 -18.84 -0.87 5.79
C ALA A 65 -18.35 0.56 6.08
N ALA A 66 -17.30 1.03 5.42
CA ALA A 66 -16.82 2.40 5.55
C ALA A 66 -17.90 3.40 5.12
N ARG A 67 -18.58 3.16 3.99
CA ARG A 67 -19.72 3.94 3.53
C ARG A 67 -20.85 3.95 4.57
N ASP A 68 -21.21 2.77 5.09
CA ASP A 68 -22.32 2.63 6.04
C ASP A 68 -22.00 3.28 7.41
N LEU A 69 -20.73 3.45 7.74
CA LEU A 69 -20.25 4.20 8.90
C LEU A 69 -20.12 5.72 8.67
N GLY A 70 -20.51 6.23 7.48
CA GLY A 70 -20.46 7.65 7.16
C GLY A 70 -19.06 8.18 6.88
N LEU A 71 -18.11 7.33 6.53
CA LEU A 71 -16.82 7.72 5.96
C LEU A 71 -16.93 7.87 4.44
N ASP A 72 -15.91 8.43 3.79
CA ASP A 72 -15.80 8.54 2.34
C ASP A 72 -14.82 7.45 1.82
N PRO A 73 -15.31 6.30 1.33
CA PRO A 73 -14.45 5.26 0.73
C PRO A 73 -13.81 5.81 -0.54
N TYR A 74 -12.53 6.12 -0.47
CA TYR A 74 -11.86 6.91 -1.51
C TYR A 74 -11.00 6.08 -2.44
N GLY A 75 -10.35 5.03 -1.94
CA GLY A 75 -9.43 4.26 -2.75
C GLY A 75 -8.90 3.00 -2.10
N LEU A 76 -7.94 2.41 -2.78
CA LEU A 76 -7.21 1.23 -2.32
C LEU A 76 -5.71 1.49 -2.33
N SER A 77 -4.96 0.77 -1.51
CA SER A 77 -3.50 0.82 -1.52
C SER A 77 -2.89 -0.57 -1.43
N PHE A 78 -1.65 -0.67 -1.85
CA PHE A 78 -0.82 -1.86 -1.65
C PHE A 78 0.64 -1.46 -1.45
N HIS A 79 1.49 -2.44 -1.15
CA HIS A 79 2.93 -2.26 -1.11
C HIS A 79 3.61 -3.56 -1.53
N VAL A 80 4.38 -3.53 -2.61
CA VAL A 80 5.02 -4.71 -3.24
C VAL A 80 6.25 -5.25 -2.49
N GLY A 81 6.57 -4.69 -1.34
CA GLY A 81 7.79 -4.99 -0.59
C GLY A 81 8.89 -3.96 -0.86
N SER A 82 9.84 -3.85 0.08
CA SER A 82 10.94 -2.89 -0.03
C SER A 82 12.08 -3.46 -0.86
N GLN A 83 12.76 -2.62 -1.63
CA GLN A 83 13.80 -3.01 -2.57
C GLN A 83 13.25 -4.05 -3.58
N GLN A 84 12.20 -3.66 -4.29
CA GLN A 84 11.54 -4.49 -5.27
C GLN A 84 12.33 -4.44 -6.59
N LEU A 85 12.80 -5.58 -7.06
CA LEU A 85 13.62 -5.66 -8.27
C LEU A 85 12.82 -6.04 -9.52
N SER A 86 11.54 -6.46 -9.37
CA SER A 86 10.67 -6.82 -10.48
C SER A 86 9.51 -5.85 -10.63
N SER A 87 9.32 -5.29 -11.82
CA SER A 87 8.15 -4.47 -12.15
C SER A 87 6.85 -5.28 -12.21
N ASP A 88 6.93 -6.59 -12.49
CA ASP A 88 5.78 -7.49 -12.58
C ASP A 88 4.95 -7.51 -11.28
N ALA A 89 5.61 -7.24 -10.14
CA ALA A 89 4.92 -7.14 -8.85
C ALA A 89 3.92 -5.99 -8.81
N TYR A 90 4.24 -4.86 -9.45
CA TYR A 90 3.32 -3.72 -9.58
C TYR A 90 2.19 -4.04 -10.56
N GLU A 91 2.50 -4.65 -11.72
CA GLU A 91 1.51 -5.03 -12.73
C GLU A 91 0.47 -5.98 -12.14
N ALA A 92 0.92 -7.04 -11.47
CA ALA A 92 0.03 -8.00 -10.79
C ALA A 92 -0.82 -7.35 -9.70
N ALA A 93 -0.25 -6.43 -8.90
CA ALA A 93 -0.97 -5.73 -7.85
C ALA A 93 -2.03 -4.78 -8.43
N ILE A 94 -1.70 -4.04 -9.49
CA ILE A 94 -2.64 -3.14 -10.19
C ILE A 94 -3.81 -3.92 -10.76
N GLY A 95 -3.57 -5.06 -11.41
CA GLY A 95 -4.65 -5.91 -11.93
C GLY A 95 -5.62 -6.39 -10.84
N ARG A 96 -5.11 -6.79 -9.67
CA ARG A 96 -5.96 -7.16 -8.52
C ARG A 96 -6.77 -5.99 -7.97
N VAL A 97 -6.15 -4.81 -7.89
CA VAL A 97 -6.85 -3.58 -7.46
C VAL A 97 -7.96 -3.24 -8.45
N ALA A 98 -7.69 -3.27 -9.74
CA ALA A 98 -8.67 -2.95 -10.78
C ALA A 98 -9.88 -3.89 -10.75
N SER A 99 -9.67 -5.18 -10.48
CA SER A 99 -10.77 -6.13 -10.26
C SER A 99 -11.67 -5.68 -9.10
N LEU A 100 -11.08 -5.28 -7.96
CA LEU A 100 -11.86 -4.81 -6.81
C LEU A 100 -12.54 -3.45 -7.06
N PHE A 101 -11.96 -2.55 -7.86
CA PHE A 101 -12.62 -1.32 -8.31
C PHE A 101 -13.91 -1.67 -9.08
N THR A 102 -13.84 -2.63 -10.01
CA THR A 102 -14.98 -3.10 -10.79
C THR A 102 -16.06 -3.70 -9.89
N ASP A 103 -15.68 -4.56 -8.93
CA ASP A 103 -16.61 -5.21 -8.01
C ASP A 103 -17.32 -4.21 -7.08
N LEU A 104 -16.60 -3.19 -6.62
CA LEU A 104 -17.16 -2.13 -5.77
C LEU A 104 -18.06 -1.18 -6.57
N SER A 105 -17.67 -0.83 -7.80
CA SER A 105 -18.53 -0.03 -8.71
C SER A 105 -19.85 -0.76 -8.99
N ALA A 106 -19.81 -2.07 -9.25
CA ALA A 106 -21.03 -2.88 -9.41
C ALA A 106 -21.90 -2.91 -8.13
N ALA A 107 -21.32 -2.69 -6.95
CA ALA A 107 -22.03 -2.53 -5.68
C ALA A 107 -22.44 -1.07 -5.37
N GLY A 108 -22.30 -0.16 -6.33
CA GLY A 108 -22.65 1.25 -6.21
C GLY A 108 -21.65 2.09 -5.39
N LEU A 109 -20.38 1.65 -5.34
CA LEU A 109 -19.31 2.37 -4.65
C LEU A 109 -18.18 2.71 -5.62
N GLU A 110 -18.10 3.97 -6.03
CA GLU A 110 -17.10 4.47 -6.97
C GLU A 110 -15.84 4.92 -6.23
N LEU A 111 -14.73 4.22 -6.44
CA LEU A 111 -13.42 4.60 -5.92
C LEU A 111 -12.73 5.58 -6.87
N ARG A 112 -11.87 6.43 -6.32
CA ARG A 112 -11.25 7.55 -7.05
C ARG A 112 -9.73 7.52 -7.01
N MET A 113 -9.09 6.71 -6.16
CA MET A 113 -7.66 6.74 -5.94
C MET A 113 -7.05 5.34 -5.79
N ILE A 114 -5.87 5.18 -6.34
CA ILE A 114 -4.98 4.05 -6.10
C ILE A 114 -3.66 4.56 -5.51
N ASN A 115 -3.28 4.05 -4.34
CA ASN A 115 -1.96 4.27 -3.76
C ASN A 115 -1.08 3.05 -4.03
N LEU A 116 -0.12 3.20 -4.90
CA LEU A 116 0.80 2.15 -5.37
C LEU A 116 1.85 1.77 -4.31
N GLY A 117 1.86 2.47 -3.18
CA GLY A 117 2.86 2.28 -2.14
C GLY A 117 4.26 2.72 -2.56
N GLY A 118 5.22 2.09 -1.91
CA GLY A 118 6.63 2.25 -2.23
C GLY A 118 7.24 0.92 -2.68
N GLY A 119 8.53 0.79 -2.49
CA GLY A 119 9.27 -0.42 -2.84
C GLY A 119 10.32 -0.19 -3.91
N PHE A 120 10.30 0.96 -4.60
CA PHE A 120 11.28 1.29 -5.64
C PHE A 120 12.70 1.10 -5.13
N PRO A 121 13.55 0.38 -5.88
CA PRO A 121 14.89 0.03 -5.43
C PRO A 121 15.86 1.21 -5.57
N ILE A 122 16.91 1.17 -4.75
CA ILE A 122 18.10 2.00 -4.93
C ILE A 122 19.33 1.12 -5.05
N ARG A 123 20.37 1.63 -5.68
CA ARG A 123 21.65 0.95 -5.76
C ARG A 123 22.42 1.08 -4.45
N TYR A 124 22.73 -0.05 -3.81
CA TYR A 124 23.65 -0.11 -2.69
C TYR A 124 25.04 -0.59 -3.16
N ARG A 125 25.15 -1.86 -3.56
CA ARG A 125 26.39 -2.47 -4.06
C ARG A 125 26.22 -3.01 -5.46
N GLU A 126 25.02 -3.54 -5.75
CA GLU A 126 24.67 -4.12 -7.05
C GLU A 126 23.77 -3.16 -7.82
N ASP A 127 23.81 -3.23 -9.12
CA ASP A 127 22.95 -2.45 -9.97
C ASP A 127 21.51 -2.90 -9.85
N VAL A 128 20.60 -1.96 -9.94
CA VAL A 128 19.14 -2.19 -9.88
C VAL A 128 18.49 -1.61 -11.13
N PRO A 129 17.28 -2.07 -11.49
CA PRO A 129 16.53 -1.46 -12.60
C PRO A 129 16.29 0.04 -12.35
N GLU A 130 16.41 0.82 -13.40
CA GLU A 130 16.14 2.26 -13.35
C GLU A 130 14.67 2.55 -13.09
N ILE A 131 14.39 3.71 -12.50
CA ILE A 131 13.02 4.12 -12.15
C ILE A 131 12.09 4.17 -13.36
N ASP A 132 12.59 4.53 -14.52
CA ASP A 132 11.83 4.59 -15.76
C ASP A 132 11.27 3.23 -16.17
N HIS A 133 11.97 2.14 -15.87
CA HIS A 133 11.47 0.79 -16.10
C HIS A 133 10.19 0.54 -15.29
N PHE A 134 10.18 0.89 -14.02
CA PHE A 134 8.99 0.78 -13.15
C PHE A 134 7.88 1.73 -13.59
N ALA A 135 8.23 2.96 -13.95
CA ALA A 135 7.26 3.95 -14.39
C ALA A 135 6.52 3.48 -15.66
N HIS A 136 7.25 2.94 -16.66
CA HIS A 136 6.64 2.40 -17.88
C HIS A 136 5.71 1.21 -17.57
N ALA A 137 6.14 0.25 -16.74
CA ALA A 137 5.35 -0.91 -16.37
C ALA A 137 4.05 -0.49 -15.64
N ILE A 138 4.17 0.43 -14.68
CA ILE A 138 3.01 0.98 -13.94
C ILE A 138 2.06 1.70 -14.90
N CYS A 139 2.55 2.60 -15.74
CA CYS A 139 1.69 3.33 -16.69
C CYS A 139 1.01 2.40 -17.69
N HIS A 140 1.72 1.37 -18.16
CA HIS A 140 1.15 0.35 -19.03
C HIS A 140 0.01 -0.39 -18.33
N ALA A 141 0.25 -0.95 -17.13
CA ALA A 141 -0.77 -1.68 -16.37
C ALA A 141 -1.97 -0.78 -16.00
N MET A 142 -1.74 0.47 -15.62
CA MET A 142 -2.83 1.42 -15.36
C MET A 142 -3.70 1.66 -16.60
N THR A 143 -3.07 1.83 -17.77
CA THR A 143 -3.79 2.04 -19.03
C THR A 143 -4.53 0.78 -19.45
N GLU A 144 -3.92 -0.40 -19.29
CA GLU A 144 -4.53 -1.68 -19.63
C GLU A 144 -5.81 -1.96 -18.81
N HIS A 145 -5.75 -1.71 -17.50
CA HIS A 145 -6.84 -2.06 -16.59
C HIS A 145 -7.89 -0.98 -16.40
N PHE A 146 -7.54 0.30 -16.52
CA PHE A 146 -8.45 1.42 -16.29
C PHE A 146 -8.81 2.20 -17.58
N GLY A 147 -8.09 1.95 -18.69
CA GLY A 147 -8.35 2.64 -19.95
C GLY A 147 -8.25 4.17 -19.81
N ASN A 148 -9.31 4.86 -20.21
CA ASN A 148 -9.41 6.33 -20.11
C ASN A 148 -9.95 6.82 -18.75
N ALA A 149 -10.38 5.92 -17.87
CA ALA A 149 -10.94 6.25 -16.56
C ALA A 149 -9.89 6.06 -15.43
N LEU A 150 -8.71 6.61 -15.63
CA LEU A 150 -7.59 6.50 -14.68
C LEU A 150 -7.97 7.12 -13.32
N PRO A 151 -7.83 6.37 -12.21
CA PRO A 151 -7.96 6.96 -10.89
C PRO A 151 -6.79 7.89 -10.57
N GLU A 152 -6.96 8.73 -9.56
CA GLU A 152 -5.85 9.48 -8.96
C GLU A 152 -4.78 8.50 -8.48
N MET A 153 -3.50 8.72 -8.86
CA MET A 153 -2.39 7.87 -8.47
C MET A 153 -1.57 8.53 -7.37
N LEU A 154 -1.23 7.75 -6.36
CA LEU A 154 -0.36 8.14 -5.26
C LEU A 154 0.78 7.13 -5.11
N VAL A 155 1.99 7.61 -4.82
CA VAL A 155 3.17 6.77 -4.55
C VAL A 155 3.85 7.19 -3.26
N GLU A 156 4.51 6.24 -2.60
CA GLU A 156 5.24 6.45 -1.33
C GLU A 156 6.73 6.05 -1.47
N PRO A 157 7.53 6.73 -2.31
CA PRO A 157 8.86 6.29 -2.73
C PRO A 157 9.95 6.60 -1.69
N GLY A 158 9.69 6.37 -0.40
CA GLY A 158 10.55 6.79 0.70
C GLY A 158 12.02 6.42 0.51
N ARG A 159 12.34 5.13 0.39
CA ARG A 159 13.72 4.65 0.19
C ARG A 159 14.36 5.25 -1.06
N PHE A 160 13.66 5.27 -2.17
CA PHE A 160 14.16 5.78 -3.44
C PHE A 160 14.60 7.26 -3.34
N ILE A 161 13.87 8.08 -2.58
CA ILE A 161 14.19 9.51 -2.43
C ILE A 161 15.37 9.74 -1.48
N VAL A 162 15.44 9.00 -0.36
CA VAL A 162 16.36 9.35 0.74
C VAL A 162 17.49 8.35 0.95
N GLY A 163 17.46 7.20 0.28
CA GLY A 163 18.37 6.11 0.61
C GLY A 163 19.84 6.40 0.36
N GLU A 164 20.16 7.23 -0.63
CA GLU A 164 21.54 7.67 -0.91
C GLU A 164 21.95 8.91 -0.11
N ALA A 165 21.02 9.58 0.55
CA ALA A 165 21.25 10.82 1.28
C ALA A 165 21.73 10.60 2.72
N GLY A 166 21.73 9.37 3.23
CA GLY A 166 22.01 9.08 4.62
C GLY A 166 22.87 7.84 4.86
N VAL A 167 23.63 7.87 5.94
CA VAL A 167 24.40 6.75 6.46
C VAL A 167 23.99 6.49 7.89
N VAL A 168 23.71 5.22 8.23
CA VAL A 168 23.45 4.78 9.60
C VAL A 168 24.68 4.06 10.14
N HIS A 169 25.29 4.60 11.18
CA HIS A 169 26.37 3.95 11.92
C HIS A 169 25.78 3.32 13.19
N THR A 170 25.97 2.03 13.37
CA THR A 170 25.42 1.27 14.51
C THR A 170 26.48 0.33 15.10
N GLU A 171 26.32 0.02 16.39
CA GLU A 171 27.10 -0.99 17.09
C GLU A 171 26.21 -2.18 17.46
N VAL A 172 26.74 -3.39 17.28
CA VAL A 172 26.07 -4.62 17.73
C VAL A 172 26.31 -4.80 19.22
N VAL A 173 25.32 -4.49 20.03
CA VAL A 173 25.42 -4.54 21.51
C VAL A 173 25.15 -5.94 22.09
N LEU A 174 24.48 -6.82 21.35
CA LEU A 174 24.16 -8.18 21.81
C LEU A 174 23.95 -9.11 20.61
N VAL A 175 24.61 -10.26 20.65
CA VAL A 175 24.30 -11.40 19.81
C VAL A 175 23.89 -12.56 20.71
N SER A 176 22.65 -13.04 20.59
CA SER A 176 22.16 -14.19 21.37
C SER A 176 21.70 -15.31 20.45
N ALA A 177 22.17 -16.54 20.73
CA ALA A 177 21.65 -17.72 20.08
C ALA A 177 20.26 -18.04 20.63
N ARG A 178 19.25 -18.09 19.75
CA ARG A 178 17.89 -18.55 20.07
C ARG A 178 17.68 -19.85 19.32
N GLY A 179 17.12 -20.86 20.01
CA GLY A 179 16.79 -22.14 19.39
C GLY A 179 16.04 -21.91 18.06
N ARG A 180 16.33 -22.75 17.07
CA ARG A 180 15.69 -22.70 15.74
C ARG A 180 14.16 -22.71 15.91
N THR A 181 13.55 -21.56 15.76
CA THR A 181 12.15 -21.46 15.33
C THR A 181 12.22 -21.00 13.89
N ASP A 182 11.59 -21.74 12.99
CA ASP A 182 11.51 -21.42 11.56
C ASP A 182 10.75 -20.11 11.37
N GLY A 183 11.45 -19.01 11.43
CA GLY A 183 10.92 -17.67 11.22
C GLY A 183 11.71 -16.60 11.96
N LEU A 184 12.37 -15.73 11.21
CA LEU A 184 12.85 -14.44 11.71
C LEU A 184 11.66 -13.63 12.27
N ARG A 185 11.74 -13.29 13.54
CA ARG A 185 10.87 -12.30 14.17
C ARG A 185 11.59 -10.95 14.20
#